data_fda48852e40e7fd7bbfc34208b94336e
#
_entry.id   fda48852e40e7fd7bbfc34208b94336e
#
_cell.length_a   1.000
_cell.length_b   1.000
_cell.length_c   1.000
_cell.angle_alpha   90.00
_cell.angle_beta   90.00
_cell.angle_gamma   90.00
#
_symmetry.space_group_name_H-M   'P 1'
#
loop_
_entity.id
_entity.type
_entity.pdbx_description
1 polymer ?
#
loop_
_entity_poly.entity_id
_entity_poly.type
_entity_poly.pdbx_seq_one_letter_code
_entity_poly.pdbx_strand_id
1 'polypeptide(L)'
;MKSINDKSVRLILCDLPFEMTQNEWDRKIPLEPLWNEYKRIIMDNGAILLFSKGVFTAELILSNKDMYRYKYTWVKNRATGHLNVNRMPMQATEDILVFYKNQPVYNPQKTEGHKPVNNFYTRHTGSNYGKADNCSSGGGSTERYPTDVLFYSVVNKPLHPTEKPVELLEFLIKTYSNEDDLVLDNCSGSGSLAEACMKTNRRFFCIEQDEEIYQKSVIRICKLPAV
;
A
#
# COMPACT_ATOMS: atom_id res chain seq x y z
N MET A 1 -10.52 15.68 -5.31
CA MET A 1 -11.41 14.48 -5.25
C MET A 1 -12.88 14.76 -5.58
N LYS A 2 -13.37 16.01 -5.53
CA LYS A 2 -14.79 16.34 -5.82
C LYS A 2 -15.31 15.87 -7.19
N SER A 3 -14.44 15.74 -8.20
CA SER A 3 -14.78 15.25 -9.54
C SER A 3 -14.88 13.72 -9.67
N ILE A 4 -14.53 12.99 -8.61
CA ILE A 4 -14.59 11.52 -8.60
C ILE A 4 -15.97 11.10 -8.14
N ASN A 5 -16.59 10.19 -8.90
CA ASN A 5 -17.93 9.67 -8.59
C ASN A 5 -17.92 8.88 -7.27
N ASP A 6 -19.06 8.90 -6.58
CA ASP A 6 -19.27 8.08 -5.38
C ASP A 6 -19.10 6.60 -5.71
N LYS A 7 -18.50 5.85 -4.77
CA LYS A 7 -18.37 4.38 -4.88
C LYS A 7 -17.75 3.89 -6.19
N SER A 8 -16.79 4.63 -6.75
CA SER A 8 -16.18 4.31 -8.05
C SER A 8 -14.73 3.84 -7.96
N VAL A 9 -14.06 4.05 -6.82
CA VAL A 9 -12.67 3.70 -6.60
C VAL A 9 -12.55 2.35 -5.90
N ARG A 10 -11.78 1.43 -6.47
CA ARG A 10 -11.52 0.10 -5.89
C ARG A 10 -10.46 0.14 -4.81
N LEU A 11 -9.38 0.85 -5.08
CA LEU A 11 -8.22 0.96 -4.21
C LEU A 11 -7.79 2.41 -4.09
N ILE A 12 -7.59 2.88 -2.87
CA ILE A 12 -6.83 4.09 -2.57
C ILE A 12 -5.48 3.64 -2.05
N LEU A 13 -4.40 4.03 -2.72
CA LEU A 13 -3.03 3.71 -2.32
C LEU A 13 -2.21 4.99 -2.36
N CYS A 14 -1.92 5.55 -1.19
CA CYS A 14 -1.40 6.91 -1.08
C CYS A 14 -0.30 7.04 -0.02
N ASP A 15 0.71 7.85 -0.35
CA ASP A 15 1.74 8.32 0.58
C ASP A 15 1.40 9.76 0.97
N LEU A 16 0.63 9.92 2.05
CA LEU A 16 0.21 11.23 2.54
C LEU A 16 1.42 12.02 3.08
N PRO A 17 1.45 13.36 2.98
CA PRO A 17 2.43 14.17 3.68
C PRO A 17 2.19 14.10 5.20
N PHE A 18 3.25 13.93 6.01
CA PHE A 18 3.15 13.74 7.45
C PHE A 18 4.07 14.62 8.30
N GLU A 19 4.54 15.74 7.72
CA GLU A 19 5.35 16.77 8.40
C GLU A 19 6.66 16.22 9.03
N MET A 20 7.32 15.30 8.35
CA MET A 20 8.61 14.77 8.81
C MET A 20 9.81 15.40 8.10
N THR A 21 9.59 16.21 7.09
CA THR A 21 10.62 16.90 6.33
C THR A 21 10.47 18.42 6.45
N GLN A 22 11.51 19.17 6.06
CA GLN A 22 11.45 20.63 6.02
C GLN A 22 10.88 21.18 4.69
N ASN A 23 10.32 20.33 3.86
CA ASN A 23 9.77 20.73 2.58
C ASN A 23 8.41 21.41 2.76
N GLU A 24 8.15 22.46 2.02
CA GLU A 24 6.89 23.23 2.10
C GLU A 24 5.66 22.40 1.72
N TRP A 25 5.83 21.38 0.87
CA TRP A 25 4.76 20.47 0.46
C TRP A 25 4.42 19.42 1.52
N ASP A 26 5.31 19.15 2.51
CA ASP A 26 5.10 18.15 3.56
C ASP A 26 4.25 18.71 4.71
N ARG A 27 3.04 19.15 4.38
CA ARG A 27 2.06 19.64 5.36
C ARG A 27 0.95 18.63 5.54
N LYS A 28 0.64 18.29 6.78
CA LYS A 28 -0.46 17.35 7.10
C LYS A 28 -1.78 17.78 6.47
N ILE A 29 -2.40 16.85 5.77
CA ILE A 29 -3.76 17.00 5.29
C ILE A 29 -4.72 16.78 6.47
N PRO A 30 -5.74 17.65 6.68
CA PRO A 30 -6.75 17.42 7.71
C PRO A 30 -7.44 16.08 7.51
N LEU A 31 -7.33 15.16 8.50
CA LEU A 31 -7.75 13.77 8.35
C LEU A 31 -9.27 13.62 8.26
N GLU A 32 -10.04 14.42 9.00
CA GLU A 32 -11.51 14.31 8.99
C GLU A 32 -12.12 14.57 7.59
N PRO A 33 -11.83 15.69 6.91
CA PRO A 33 -12.29 15.91 5.54
C PRO A 33 -11.75 14.85 4.55
N LEU A 34 -10.50 14.39 4.74
CA LEU A 34 -9.91 13.34 3.90
C LEU A 34 -10.70 12.04 4.01
N TRP A 35 -11.00 11.58 5.24
CA TRP A 35 -11.79 10.38 5.47
C TRP A 35 -13.21 10.48 4.95
N ASN A 36 -13.84 11.67 5.01
CA ASN A 36 -15.16 11.90 4.44
C ASN A 36 -15.15 11.68 2.93
N GLU A 37 -14.16 12.23 2.22
CA GLU A 37 -14.00 12.00 0.79
C GLU A 37 -13.64 10.56 0.47
N TYR A 38 -12.70 9.94 1.19
CA TYR A 38 -12.34 8.53 0.98
C TYR A 38 -13.55 7.60 1.16
N LYS A 39 -14.33 7.78 2.22
CA LYS A 39 -15.56 6.99 2.46
C LYS A 39 -16.63 7.19 1.38
N ARG A 40 -16.69 8.38 0.78
CA ARG A 40 -17.62 8.68 -0.30
C ARG A 40 -17.24 7.95 -1.59
N ILE A 41 -15.97 8.04 -2.00
CA ILE A 41 -15.52 7.55 -3.31
C ILE A 41 -15.14 6.06 -3.34
N ILE A 42 -14.71 5.49 -2.20
CA ILE A 42 -14.32 4.08 -2.13
C ILE A 42 -15.53 3.16 -2.28
N MET A 43 -15.40 2.10 -3.03
CA MET A 43 -16.43 1.04 -3.15
C MET A 43 -16.62 0.34 -1.80
N ASP A 44 -17.79 -0.25 -1.57
CA ASP A 44 -18.09 -0.91 -0.28
C ASP A 44 -17.14 -2.10 0.02
N ASN A 45 -16.62 -2.73 -1.01
CA ASN A 45 -15.59 -3.77 -0.94
C ASN A 45 -14.24 -3.29 -1.51
N GLY A 46 -13.95 -2.01 -1.39
CA GLY A 46 -12.66 -1.42 -1.72
C GLY A 46 -11.73 -1.36 -0.51
N ALA A 47 -10.45 -1.14 -0.76
CA ALA A 47 -9.42 -1.00 0.26
C ALA A 47 -8.74 0.38 0.20
N ILE A 48 -8.29 0.87 1.35
CA ILE A 48 -7.49 2.09 1.48
C ILE A 48 -6.18 1.71 2.13
N LEU A 49 -5.07 1.94 1.44
CA LEU A 49 -3.73 1.66 1.88
C LEU A 49 -2.95 2.97 2.02
N LEU A 50 -2.46 3.26 3.22
CA LEU A 50 -1.74 4.50 3.51
C LEU A 50 -0.35 4.18 4.04
N PHE A 51 0.67 4.74 3.39
CA PHE A 51 2.03 4.72 3.93
C PHE A 51 2.11 5.59 5.18
N SER A 52 2.87 5.15 6.15
CA SER A 52 3.01 5.88 7.42
C SER A 52 4.29 5.50 8.16
N LYS A 53 4.63 6.33 9.15
CA LYS A 53 5.80 6.11 9.99
C LYS A 53 5.65 6.80 11.35
N GLY A 54 6.19 6.17 12.40
CA GLY A 54 6.28 6.77 13.73
C GLY A 54 4.93 7.17 14.30
N VAL A 55 4.82 8.40 14.81
CA VAL A 55 3.60 8.93 15.45
C VAL A 55 2.44 9.02 14.45
N PHE A 56 2.72 9.34 13.20
CA PHE A 56 1.69 9.44 12.17
C PHE A 56 0.96 8.11 11.93
N THR A 57 1.64 6.97 12.11
CA THR A 57 0.98 5.65 12.10
C THR A 57 -0.14 5.57 13.14
N ALA A 58 0.13 6.02 14.38
CA ALA A 58 -0.88 6.03 15.44
C ALA A 58 -2.01 7.03 15.16
N GLU A 59 -1.69 8.22 14.67
CA GLU A 59 -2.67 9.25 14.30
C GLU A 59 -3.65 8.74 13.25
N LEU A 60 -3.15 8.10 12.18
CA LEU A 60 -3.99 7.52 11.12
C LEU A 60 -4.90 6.40 11.65
N ILE A 61 -4.36 5.48 12.47
CA ILE A 61 -5.16 4.40 13.06
C ILE A 61 -6.26 4.99 13.96
N LEU A 62 -5.91 5.94 14.82
CA LEU A 62 -6.86 6.55 15.75
C LEU A 62 -7.94 7.38 15.04
N SER A 63 -7.62 8.00 13.91
CA SER A 63 -8.56 8.80 13.13
C SER A 63 -9.65 7.98 12.44
N ASN A 64 -9.45 6.66 12.24
CA ASN A 64 -10.45 5.79 11.61
C ASN A 64 -10.35 4.32 12.08
N LYS A 65 -10.46 4.11 13.39
CA LYS A 65 -10.36 2.78 14.03
C LYS A 65 -11.32 1.75 13.45
N ASP A 66 -12.52 2.18 13.10
CA ASP A 66 -13.58 1.30 12.61
C ASP A 66 -13.23 0.60 11.30
N MET A 67 -12.45 1.27 10.46
CA MET A 67 -12.01 0.72 9.19
C MET A 67 -10.61 0.10 9.24
N TYR A 68 -9.79 0.42 10.24
CA TYR A 68 -8.45 -0.17 10.37
C TYR A 68 -8.53 -1.68 10.57
N ARG A 69 -7.66 -2.43 9.88
CA ARG A 69 -7.62 -3.90 9.96
C ARG A 69 -6.25 -4.42 10.37
N TYR A 70 -5.23 -4.12 9.60
CA TYR A 70 -3.85 -4.55 9.82
C TYR A 70 -2.89 -3.64 9.07
N LYS A 71 -1.60 -3.93 9.18
CA LYS A 71 -0.57 -3.23 8.44
C LYS A 71 0.40 -4.22 7.80
N TYR A 72 1.05 -3.78 6.73
CA TYR A 72 2.31 -4.33 6.28
C TYR A 72 3.46 -3.51 6.85
N THR A 73 4.61 -4.17 7.04
CA THR A 73 5.88 -3.51 7.32
C THR A 73 6.79 -3.66 6.11
N TRP A 74 7.04 -2.55 5.41
CA TRP A 74 8.01 -2.52 4.34
C TRP A 74 9.41 -2.38 4.91
N VAL A 75 10.27 -3.39 4.64
CA VAL A 75 11.69 -3.40 5.00
C VAL A 75 12.51 -2.95 3.80
N LYS A 76 13.26 -1.88 3.99
CA LYS A 76 14.10 -1.25 2.96
C LYS A 76 15.49 -1.88 2.94
N ASN A 77 16.11 -1.96 1.76
CA ASN A 77 17.49 -2.41 1.63
C ASN A 77 18.52 -1.37 2.12
N ARG A 78 18.12 -0.09 2.28
CA ARG A 78 18.90 1.00 2.87
C ARG A 78 18.11 1.71 3.95
N ALA A 79 18.71 1.77 5.14
CA ALA A 79 18.16 2.54 6.25
C ALA A 79 18.39 4.05 6.04
N THR A 80 17.51 4.86 6.62
CA THR A 80 17.58 6.32 6.64
C THR A 80 17.89 6.83 8.04
N GLY A 81 18.24 8.13 8.19
CA GLY A 81 18.45 8.75 9.50
C GLY A 81 19.92 8.74 9.97
N HIS A 82 20.88 8.61 9.05
CA HIS A 82 22.32 8.57 9.38
C HIS A 82 22.83 9.79 10.18
N LEU A 83 22.19 10.96 10.06
CA LEU A 83 22.54 12.15 10.84
C LEU A 83 22.27 11.98 12.36
N ASN A 84 21.46 11.03 12.73
CA ASN A 84 21.06 10.77 14.12
C ASN A 84 21.60 9.45 14.70
N VAL A 85 22.56 8.81 14.03
CA VAL A 85 23.05 7.46 14.41
C VAL A 85 23.61 7.39 15.83
N ASN A 86 24.10 8.50 16.36
CA ASN A 86 24.61 8.60 17.73
C ASN A 86 23.50 8.82 18.80
N ARG A 87 22.24 8.95 18.38
CA ARG A 87 21.09 9.25 19.27
C ARG A 87 19.99 8.21 19.16
N MET A 88 19.84 7.57 18.00
CA MET A 88 18.79 6.60 17.74
C MET A 88 19.21 5.64 16.60
N PRO A 89 18.65 4.44 16.54
CA PRO A 89 18.90 3.52 15.44
C PRO A 89 18.49 4.11 14.09
N MET A 90 19.20 3.72 13.03
CA MET A 90 18.79 3.99 11.67
C MET A 90 17.46 3.28 11.36
N GLN A 91 16.63 3.91 10.56
CA GLN A 91 15.28 3.44 10.29
C GLN A 91 15.23 2.74 8.94
N ALA A 92 15.00 1.42 8.99
CA ALA A 92 14.94 0.56 7.81
C ALA A 92 13.51 0.18 7.40
N THR A 93 12.49 0.64 8.12
CA THR A 93 11.10 0.23 7.89
C THR A 93 10.15 1.40 7.70
N GLU A 94 9.06 1.16 6.96
CA GLU A 94 7.85 1.97 6.91
C GLU A 94 6.63 1.07 7.05
N ASP A 95 5.54 1.59 7.59
CA ASP A 95 4.26 0.91 7.71
C ASP A 95 3.36 1.23 6.50
N ILE A 96 2.55 0.25 6.09
CA ILE A 96 1.46 0.44 5.12
C ILE A 96 0.19 -0.03 5.79
N LEU A 97 -0.64 0.92 6.20
CA LEU A 97 -1.86 0.68 6.96
C LEU A 97 -2.99 0.30 6.03
N VAL A 98 -3.73 -0.75 6.36
CA VAL A 98 -4.85 -1.26 5.56
C VAL A 98 -6.16 -0.97 6.25
N PHE A 99 -7.05 -0.26 5.55
CA PHE A 99 -8.38 0.11 6.01
C PHE A 99 -9.43 -0.38 5.03
N TYR A 100 -10.51 -0.95 5.52
CA TYR A 100 -11.70 -1.27 4.73
C TYR A 100 -12.95 -1.43 5.61
N LYS A 101 -14.12 -1.21 5.00
CA LYS A 101 -15.42 -1.40 5.66
C LYS A 101 -15.82 -2.87 5.63
N ASN A 102 -15.92 -3.43 4.44
CA ASN A 102 -16.22 -4.84 4.18
C ASN A 102 -14.99 -5.51 3.57
N GLN A 103 -14.95 -6.84 3.60
CA GLN A 103 -13.84 -7.60 2.99
C GLN A 103 -13.62 -7.13 1.55
N PRO A 104 -12.44 -6.60 1.23
CA PRO A 104 -12.12 -6.15 -0.14
C PRO A 104 -11.78 -7.32 -1.05
N VAL A 105 -11.59 -7.03 -2.34
CA VAL A 105 -10.83 -7.91 -3.22
C VAL A 105 -9.49 -8.20 -2.55
N TYR A 106 -9.15 -9.48 -2.46
CA TYR A 106 -7.87 -9.93 -1.91
C TYR A 106 -7.31 -11.07 -2.75
N ASN A 107 -6.31 -10.77 -3.54
CA ASN A 107 -5.60 -11.72 -4.40
C ASN A 107 -4.23 -11.99 -3.80
N PRO A 108 -4.05 -13.05 -2.99
CA PRO A 108 -2.77 -13.32 -2.34
C PRO A 108 -1.68 -13.58 -3.38
N GLN A 109 -0.64 -12.75 -3.39
CA GLN A 109 0.50 -12.87 -4.28
C GLN A 109 1.44 -13.95 -3.73
N LYS A 110 1.16 -15.19 -4.06
CA LYS A 110 1.96 -16.34 -3.60
C LYS A 110 3.32 -16.36 -4.28
N THR A 111 4.32 -16.85 -3.55
CA THR A 111 5.65 -17.17 -4.10
C THR A 111 5.78 -18.65 -4.34
N GLU A 112 6.53 -19.04 -5.36
CA GLU A 112 6.72 -20.44 -5.79
C GLU A 112 8.18 -20.89 -5.62
N GLY A 113 8.45 -22.18 -5.87
CA GLY A 113 9.81 -22.73 -5.84
C GLY A 113 10.36 -23.01 -4.45
N HIS A 114 9.55 -22.98 -3.42
CA HIS A 114 9.94 -23.33 -2.06
C HIS A 114 10.06 -24.85 -1.88
N LYS A 115 10.79 -25.26 -0.83
CA LYS A 115 10.80 -26.68 -0.45
C LYS A 115 9.39 -27.16 -0.15
N PRO A 116 8.98 -28.35 -0.64
CA PRO A 116 7.66 -28.91 -0.36
C PRO A 116 7.42 -29.01 1.14
N VAL A 117 6.22 -28.60 1.57
CA VAL A 117 5.78 -28.76 2.96
C VAL A 117 4.68 -29.81 3.00
N ASN A 118 4.92 -30.83 3.81
CA ASN A 118 3.92 -31.86 4.13
C ASN A 118 3.35 -31.52 5.50
N ASN A 119 2.20 -30.86 5.53
CA ASN A 119 1.50 -30.53 6.78
C ASN A 119 0.41 -31.58 7.04
N PHE A 120 0.59 -32.37 8.08
CA PHE A 120 -0.48 -33.17 8.65
C PHE A 120 -1.06 -32.37 9.84
N TYR A 121 -2.22 -31.78 9.67
CA TYR A 121 -2.93 -31.17 10.80
C TYR A 121 -3.82 -32.19 11.48
N THR A 122 -3.50 -32.53 12.72
CA THR A 122 -4.46 -33.12 13.64
C THR A 122 -5.36 -31.99 14.17
N ARG A 123 -6.66 -32.20 14.10
CA ARG A 123 -7.68 -31.27 14.54
C ARG A 123 -7.52 -30.98 16.03
N HIS A 124 -7.00 -29.84 16.41
CA HIS A 124 -7.11 -29.33 17.78
C HIS A 124 -8.33 -28.42 17.85
N THR A 125 -9.41 -28.90 18.46
CA THR A 125 -10.55 -28.09 18.90
C THR A 125 -10.15 -27.29 20.14
N GLY A 126 -9.34 -26.26 19.95
CA GLY A 126 -8.99 -25.31 21.01
C GLY A 126 -10.00 -24.17 21.03
N SER A 127 -10.51 -23.82 22.21
CA SER A 127 -11.49 -22.75 22.42
C SER A 127 -11.01 -21.35 22.04
N ASN A 128 -9.73 -21.18 21.75
CA ASN A 128 -9.12 -19.84 21.59
C ASN A 128 -9.15 -19.28 20.16
N TYR A 129 -9.42 -20.08 19.12
CA TYR A 129 -9.30 -19.64 17.71
C TYR A 129 -10.53 -19.97 16.84
N GLY A 130 -11.70 -20.09 17.39
CA GLY A 130 -12.91 -20.36 16.62
C GLY A 130 -12.93 -21.76 15.99
N LYS A 131 -14.02 -22.10 15.30
CA LYS A 131 -14.13 -23.37 14.56
C LYS A 131 -13.37 -23.24 13.24
N ALA A 132 -12.26 -23.96 13.07
CA ALA A 132 -11.64 -24.16 11.78
C ALA A 132 -12.49 -25.16 10.98
N ASP A 133 -13.18 -24.70 9.95
CA ASP A 133 -14.15 -25.48 9.20
C ASP A 133 -13.54 -26.51 8.25
N ASN A 134 -12.25 -26.57 8.02
CA ASN A 134 -11.65 -27.60 7.16
C ASN A 134 -10.20 -27.92 7.53
N CYS A 135 -9.96 -29.17 7.87
CA CYS A 135 -8.65 -29.77 7.85
C CYS A 135 -8.34 -30.21 6.42
N SER A 136 -7.52 -29.49 5.69
CA SER A 136 -6.93 -30.01 4.46
C SER A 136 -5.67 -30.78 4.78
N SER A 137 -5.66 -32.09 4.54
CA SER A 137 -4.43 -32.87 4.42
C SER A 137 -3.90 -32.64 3.02
N GLY A 138 -2.81 -31.88 2.88
CA GLY A 138 -2.13 -31.65 1.61
C GLY A 138 -0.63 -31.62 1.83
N GLY A 139 0.10 -32.36 1.02
CA GLY A 139 1.55 -32.33 0.99
C GLY A 139 2.06 -31.93 -0.39
N GLY A 140 3.32 -31.49 -0.45
CA GLY A 140 4.02 -31.25 -1.71
C GLY A 140 3.87 -29.84 -2.30
N SER A 141 3.09 -28.92 -1.68
CA SER A 141 3.01 -27.56 -2.19
C SER A 141 4.34 -26.81 -2.04
N THR A 142 4.80 -26.24 -3.14
CA THR A 142 5.98 -25.35 -3.20
C THR A 142 5.60 -23.87 -3.14
N GLU A 143 4.31 -23.56 -3.07
CA GLU A 143 3.79 -22.19 -2.90
C GLU A 143 3.82 -21.74 -1.45
N ARG A 144 3.97 -20.43 -1.25
CA ARG A 144 3.81 -19.79 0.08
C ARG A 144 2.92 -18.56 -0.05
N TYR A 145 2.02 -18.40 0.90
CA TYR A 145 1.25 -17.18 1.05
C TYR A 145 2.16 -16.02 1.45
N PRO A 146 1.83 -14.78 1.01
CA PRO A 146 2.56 -13.60 1.46
C PRO A 146 2.41 -13.40 2.97
N THR A 147 3.42 -12.77 3.56
CA THR A 147 3.39 -12.31 4.96
C THR A 147 3.13 -10.81 5.00
N ASP A 148 2.97 -10.27 6.20
CA ASP A 148 2.84 -8.84 6.46
C ASP A 148 4.19 -8.08 6.44
N VAL A 149 5.29 -8.77 6.17
CA VAL A 149 6.63 -8.19 6.01
C VAL A 149 7.03 -8.22 4.54
N LEU A 150 7.26 -7.05 3.97
CA LEU A 150 7.57 -6.86 2.55
C LEU A 150 9.00 -6.35 2.38
N PHE A 151 9.78 -7.00 1.53
CA PHE A 151 11.18 -6.65 1.25
C PHE A 151 11.29 -6.08 -0.16
N TYR A 152 11.39 -4.75 -0.26
CA TYR A 152 11.58 -4.04 -1.53
C TYR A 152 12.68 -3.00 -1.40
N SER A 153 13.51 -2.90 -2.43
CA SER A 153 14.59 -1.90 -2.47
C SER A 153 14.02 -0.49 -2.66
N VAL A 154 14.66 0.50 -2.04
CA VAL A 154 14.36 1.90 -2.33
C VAL A 154 14.80 2.27 -3.74
N VAL A 155 14.18 3.27 -4.31
CA VAL A 155 14.55 3.79 -5.65
C VAL A 155 15.95 4.39 -5.60
N ASN A 156 16.82 3.98 -6.53
CA ASN A 156 18.25 4.41 -6.54
C ASN A 156 18.46 5.84 -7.04
N LYS A 157 17.67 6.27 -8.02
CA LYS A 157 17.70 7.61 -8.61
C LYS A 157 16.28 8.13 -8.70
N PRO A 158 15.70 8.54 -7.56
CA PRO A 158 14.29 8.95 -7.52
C PRO A 158 14.10 10.28 -8.26
N LEU A 159 12.96 10.42 -8.93
CA LEU A 159 12.50 11.69 -9.49
C LEU A 159 11.95 12.62 -8.39
N HIS A 160 11.53 12.03 -7.25
CA HIS A 160 11.08 12.72 -6.07
C HIS A 160 11.72 12.09 -4.82
N PRO A 161 12.14 12.87 -3.79
CA PRO A 161 12.90 12.34 -2.64
C PRO A 161 12.26 11.19 -1.88
N THR A 162 10.94 11.12 -1.85
CA THR A 162 10.15 10.09 -1.14
C THR A 162 9.52 9.06 -2.06
N GLU A 163 10.01 8.93 -3.29
CA GLU A 163 9.47 8.04 -4.31
C GLU A 163 9.37 6.58 -3.83
N LYS A 164 8.19 5.98 -3.97
CA LYS A 164 7.96 4.59 -3.62
C LYS A 164 8.35 3.66 -4.78
N PRO A 165 8.94 2.48 -4.47
CA PRO A 165 9.30 1.50 -5.49
C PRO A 165 8.08 1.00 -6.27
N VAL A 166 8.17 1.00 -7.60
CA VAL A 166 7.08 0.56 -8.47
C VAL A 166 6.69 -0.89 -8.19
N GLU A 167 7.65 -1.77 -7.95
CA GLU A 167 7.41 -3.19 -7.66
C GLU A 167 6.61 -3.41 -6.37
N LEU A 168 6.83 -2.57 -5.35
CA LEU A 168 6.03 -2.59 -4.11
C LEU A 168 4.59 -2.17 -4.39
N LEU A 169 4.42 -1.11 -5.20
CA LEU A 169 3.09 -0.62 -5.58
C LEU A 169 2.35 -1.66 -6.45
N GLU A 170 3.03 -2.33 -7.40
CA GLU A 170 2.46 -3.42 -8.20
C GLU A 170 1.95 -4.57 -7.32
N PHE A 171 2.73 -4.97 -6.31
CA PHE A 171 2.33 -6.01 -5.36
C PHE A 171 1.03 -5.63 -4.63
N LEU A 172 0.95 -4.40 -4.12
CA LEU A 172 -0.22 -3.91 -3.38
C LEU A 172 -1.44 -3.76 -4.31
N ILE A 173 -1.25 -3.22 -5.52
CA ILE A 173 -2.30 -3.06 -6.53
C ILE A 173 -2.87 -4.43 -6.93
N LYS A 174 -2.03 -5.41 -7.26
CA LYS A 174 -2.46 -6.77 -7.61
C LYS A 174 -3.21 -7.45 -6.46
N THR A 175 -2.79 -7.19 -5.22
CA THR A 175 -3.41 -7.77 -4.03
C THR A 175 -4.82 -7.26 -3.80
N TYR A 176 -5.09 -5.96 -3.99
CA TYR A 176 -6.35 -5.33 -3.59
C TYR A 176 -7.22 -4.85 -4.75
N SER A 177 -6.86 -5.19 -5.98
CA SER A 177 -7.65 -4.85 -7.17
C SER A 177 -7.58 -5.93 -8.24
N ASN A 178 -8.54 -5.93 -9.14
CA ASN A 178 -8.53 -6.68 -10.38
C ASN A 178 -8.12 -5.77 -11.56
N GLU A 179 -7.85 -6.36 -12.73
CA GLU A 179 -7.65 -5.59 -13.96
C GLU A 179 -8.86 -4.68 -14.23
N ASP A 180 -8.63 -3.54 -14.86
CA ASP A 180 -9.61 -2.48 -15.13
C ASP A 180 -10.22 -1.77 -13.91
N ASP A 181 -9.90 -2.18 -12.69
CA ASP A 181 -10.31 -1.44 -11.50
C ASP A 181 -9.62 -0.06 -11.44
N LEU A 182 -10.32 0.92 -10.85
CA LEU A 182 -9.78 2.26 -10.65
C LEU A 182 -9.02 2.36 -9.33
N VAL A 183 -7.77 2.80 -9.42
CA VAL A 183 -6.86 3.07 -8.30
C VAL A 183 -6.65 4.57 -8.16
N LEU A 184 -6.73 5.09 -6.93
CA LEU A 184 -6.54 6.51 -6.63
C LEU A 184 -5.25 6.73 -5.82
N ASP A 185 -4.49 7.75 -6.21
CA ASP A 185 -3.47 8.38 -5.39
C ASP A 185 -3.67 9.90 -5.41
N ASN A 186 -3.98 10.49 -4.26
CA ASN A 186 -4.20 11.93 -4.17
C ASN A 186 -2.96 12.75 -3.75
N CYS A 187 -1.81 12.11 -3.64
CA CYS A 187 -0.50 12.73 -3.38
C CYS A 187 0.56 12.05 -4.25
N SER A 188 0.34 12.05 -5.58
CA SER A 188 0.98 11.10 -6.49
C SER A 188 2.47 11.37 -6.78
N GLY A 189 2.98 12.54 -6.40
CA GLY A 189 4.39 12.87 -6.58
C GLY A 189 4.88 12.60 -8.01
N SER A 190 5.94 11.81 -8.12
CA SER A 190 6.57 11.46 -9.40
C SER A 190 5.78 10.47 -10.28
N GLY A 191 4.56 10.05 -9.88
CA GLY A 191 3.72 9.17 -10.68
C GLY A 191 4.08 7.69 -10.64
N SER A 192 4.79 7.22 -9.61
CA SER A 192 5.16 5.79 -9.47
C SER A 192 3.92 4.89 -9.43
N LEU A 193 2.82 5.34 -8.79
CA LEU A 193 1.58 4.59 -8.76
C LEU A 193 0.96 4.46 -10.15
N ALA A 194 0.95 5.54 -10.93
CA ALA A 194 0.43 5.50 -12.30
C ALA A 194 1.21 4.51 -13.18
N GLU A 195 2.55 4.48 -13.05
CA GLU A 195 3.39 3.47 -13.73
C GLU A 195 3.03 2.06 -13.29
N ALA A 196 2.88 1.81 -11.98
CA ALA A 196 2.50 0.50 -11.45
C ALA A 196 1.11 0.06 -11.94
N CYS A 197 0.15 0.98 -12.03
CA CYS A 197 -1.19 0.72 -12.58
C CYS A 197 -1.13 0.33 -14.05
N MET A 198 -0.38 1.06 -14.88
CA MET A 198 -0.19 0.72 -16.29
C MET A 198 0.40 -0.69 -16.45
N LYS A 199 1.47 -1.00 -15.71
CA LYS A 199 2.12 -2.32 -15.75
C LYS A 199 1.23 -3.47 -15.28
N THR A 200 0.17 -3.16 -14.57
CA THR A 200 -0.74 -4.17 -14.00
C THR A 200 -2.14 -4.13 -14.62
N ASN A 201 -2.35 -3.39 -15.70
CA ASN A 201 -3.64 -3.22 -16.39
C ASN A 201 -4.75 -2.65 -15.47
N ARG A 202 -4.41 -1.66 -14.63
CA ARG A 202 -5.38 -0.94 -13.80
C ARG A 202 -5.53 0.49 -14.30
N ARG A 203 -6.73 1.03 -14.18
CA ARG A 203 -6.97 2.45 -14.40
C ARG A 203 -6.51 3.21 -13.16
N PHE A 204 -6.05 4.43 -13.35
CA PHE A 204 -5.60 5.27 -12.24
C PHE A 204 -6.19 6.67 -12.30
N PHE A 205 -6.29 7.29 -11.14
CA PHE A 205 -6.56 8.71 -10.97
C PHE A 205 -5.52 9.25 -10.00
N CYS A 206 -4.61 10.08 -10.49
CA CYS A 206 -3.51 10.64 -9.71
C CYS A 206 -3.71 12.15 -9.58
N ILE A 207 -3.47 12.68 -8.38
CA ILE A 207 -3.55 14.10 -8.08
C ILE A 207 -2.20 14.55 -7.53
N GLU A 208 -1.63 15.59 -8.13
CA GLU A 208 -0.43 16.26 -7.65
C GLU A 208 -0.69 17.77 -7.67
N GLN A 209 -0.31 18.47 -6.59
CA GLN A 209 -0.53 19.91 -6.47
C GLN A 209 0.66 20.73 -7.01
N ASP A 210 1.86 20.14 -7.02
CA ASP A 210 3.07 20.78 -7.55
C ASP A 210 3.13 20.59 -9.05
N GLU A 211 3.05 21.68 -9.81
CA GLU A 211 3.03 21.67 -11.27
C GLU A 211 4.32 21.07 -11.86
N GLU A 212 5.49 21.36 -11.28
CA GLU A 212 6.76 20.84 -11.80
C GLU A 212 6.84 19.31 -11.61
N ILE A 213 6.42 18.82 -10.45
CA ILE A 213 6.38 17.39 -10.16
C ILE A 213 5.33 16.70 -11.02
N TYR A 214 4.16 17.31 -11.19
CA TYR A 214 3.11 16.82 -12.09
C TYR A 214 3.62 16.65 -13.51
N GLN A 215 4.30 17.65 -14.08
CA GLN A 215 4.87 17.56 -15.44
C GLN A 215 5.91 16.43 -15.55
N LYS A 216 6.75 16.24 -14.54
CA LYS A 216 7.69 15.11 -14.48
C LYS A 216 6.96 13.76 -14.49
N SER A 217 5.85 13.66 -13.77
CA SER A 217 5.02 12.43 -13.72
C SER A 217 4.40 12.14 -15.09
N VAL A 218 3.88 13.14 -15.77
CA VAL A 218 3.33 13.00 -17.13
C VAL A 218 4.41 12.51 -18.12
N ILE A 219 5.60 13.11 -18.08
CA ILE A 219 6.73 12.66 -18.92
C ILE A 219 7.10 11.21 -18.65
N ARG A 220 7.09 10.79 -17.37
CA ARG A 220 7.34 9.40 -16.97
C ARG A 220 6.35 8.45 -17.62
N ILE A 221 5.06 8.76 -17.49
CA ILE A 221 3.97 7.93 -17.99
C ILE A 221 3.98 7.84 -19.51
N CYS A 222 4.21 8.97 -20.21
CA CYS A 222 4.26 9.00 -21.66
C CYS A 222 5.44 8.20 -22.28
N LYS A 223 6.47 7.87 -21.48
CA LYS A 223 7.60 7.04 -21.92
C LYS A 223 7.34 5.55 -21.79
N LEU A 224 6.29 5.15 -21.10
CA LEU A 224 5.91 3.75 -20.98
C LEU A 224 5.25 3.29 -22.28
N PRO A 225 5.48 2.03 -22.71
CA PRO A 225 4.76 1.48 -23.85
C PRO A 225 3.25 1.52 -23.54
N ALA A 226 2.47 1.88 -24.56
CA ALA A 226 1.00 1.71 -24.47
C ALA A 226 0.71 0.22 -24.27
N VAL A 227 -0.09 -0.09 -23.27
CA VAL A 227 -0.56 -1.44 -22.97
C VAL A 227 -1.73 -1.79 -23.89
#